data_f62c6c5a943617b78a2cc8d1b16826bf
#
_entry.id   f62c6c5a943617b78a2cc8d1b16826bf
#
_cell.length_a   1.000
_cell.length_b   1.000
_cell.length_c   1.000
_cell.angle_alpha   90.00
_cell.angle_beta   90.00
_cell.angle_gamma   90.00
#
_symmetry.space_group_name_H-M   'P 1'
#
loop_
_entity.id
_entity.type
_entity.pdbx_description
1 polymer ?
#
loop_
_entity_poly.entity_id
_entity_poly.type
_entity_poly.pdbx_seq_one_letter_code
_entity_poly.pdbx_strand_id
1 'polypeptide(L)'
;EKKMAIFFIFSMLLGVSLQITNGYANPFISSFAGIAEYADSFAVAHANILISLSQISETLCILLIPFCLKRFGIKNVMLIAMFAWVLRFGFFAVGNPGNGVWLFILSMIVYGVAFDFFNISGSLFVDKETDMNIRSSAQGLFIMMTNGFGATVGTLSAQAVVNAVVYSKDTPMAQMAGWETVWYIFAGYALVVAILFALIFRYKHVKEK
;
A
#
# COMPACT_ATOMS: atom_id res chain seq x y z
N GLU A 1 13.71 -6.39 -21.57
CA GLU A 1 12.82 -7.53 -21.51
C GLU A 1 12.87 -8.21 -20.14
N LYS A 2 14.05 -8.75 -19.68
CA LYS A 2 14.15 -9.31 -18.33
C LYS A 2 13.83 -8.29 -17.23
N LYS A 3 14.27 -7.07 -17.39
CA LYS A 3 14.02 -5.96 -16.47
C LYS A 3 12.53 -5.62 -16.38
N MET A 4 11.83 -5.62 -17.52
CA MET A 4 10.41 -5.38 -17.61
C MET A 4 9.59 -6.51 -16.94
N ALA A 5 9.98 -7.77 -17.17
CA ALA A 5 9.31 -8.91 -16.52
C ALA A 5 9.44 -8.84 -14.99
N ILE A 6 10.64 -8.52 -14.47
CA ILE A 6 10.87 -8.31 -13.03
C ILE A 6 9.97 -7.17 -12.52
N PHE A 7 9.91 -6.05 -13.23
CA PHE A 7 9.06 -4.93 -12.86
C PHE A 7 7.57 -5.33 -12.77
N PHE A 8 7.05 -6.06 -13.74
CA PHE A 8 5.65 -6.52 -13.74
C PHE A 8 5.34 -7.47 -12.57
N ILE A 9 6.26 -8.36 -12.22
CA ILE A 9 6.11 -9.23 -11.04
C ILE A 9 6.01 -8.38 -9.76
N PHE A 10 6.91 -7.41 -9.58
CA PHE A 10 6.83 -6.53 -8.42
C PHE A 10 5.60 -5.61 -8.43
N SER A 11 5.12 -5.22 -9.60
CA SER A 11 3.87 -4.48 -9.74
C SER A 11 2.67 -5.30 -9.27
N MET A 12 2.64 -6.59 -9.58
CA MET A 12 1.63 -7.52 -9.08
C MET A 12 1.70 -7.65 -7.54
N LEU A 13 2.91 -7.86 -6.99
CA LEU A 13 3.11 -7.97 -5.55
C LEU A 13 2.71 -6.68 -4.80
N LEU A 14 2.94 -5.52 -5.40
CA LEU A 14 2.48 -4.25 -4.83
C LEU A 14 0.96 -4.10 -4.89
N GLY A 15 0.34 -4.57 -5.98
CA GLY A 15 -1.12 -4.61 -6.11
C GLY A 15 -1.80 -5.40 -4.99
N VAL A 16 -1.13 -6.43 -4.44
CA VAL A 16 -1.57 -7.13 -3.22
C VAL A 16 -1.71 -6.15 -2.04
N SER A 17 -0.68 -5.33 -1.78
CA SER A 17 -0.71 -4.33 -0.69
C SER A 17 -1.84 -3.31 -0.87
N LEU A 18 -2.08 -2.87 -2.10
CA LEU A 18 -3.18 -1.97 -2.42
C LEU A 18 -4.54 -2.59 -2.07
N GLN A 19 -4.77 -3.84 -2.41
CA GLN A 19 -6.04 -4.52 -2.12
C GLN A 19 -6.22 -4.83 -0.64
N ILE A 20 -5.16 -5.16 0.08
CA ILE A 20 -5.20 -5.31 1.53
C ILE A 20 -5.78 -4.05 2.18
N THR A 21 -5.24 -2.88 1.84
CA THR A 21 -5.70 -1.62 2.44
C THR A 21 -7.12 -1.25 2.02
N ASN A 22 -7.45 -1.42 0.73
CA ASN A 22 -8.77 -1.09 0.21
C ASN A 22 -9.87 -1.98 0.80
N GLY A 23 -9.58 -3.27 1.02
CA GLY A 23 -10.53 -4.22 1.58
C GLY A 23 -10.68 -4.15 3.10
N TYR A 24 -9.63 -3.82 3.82
CA TYR A 24 -9.60 -4.04 5.26
C TYR A 24 -9.34 -2.81 6.14
N ALA A 25 -8.98 -1.65 5.60
CA ALA A 25 -8.78 -0.45 6.41
C ALA A 25 -10.08 0.00 7.11
N ASN A 26 -11.20 0.03 6.40
CA ASN A 26 -12.50 0.38 6.98
C ASN A 26 -13.03 -0.69 7.95
N PRO A 27 -13.13 -1.98 7.59
CA PRO A 27 -13.52 -3.04 8.53
C PRO A 27 -12.69 -3.05 9.81
N PHE A 28 -11.37 -2.82 9.70
CA PHE A 28 -10.48 -2.73 10.86
C PHE A 28 -10.86 -1.58 11.79
N ILE A 29 -10.95 -0.35 11.28
CA ILE A 29 -11.29 0.81 12.11
C ILE A 29 -12.68 0.65 12.72
N SER A 30 -13.64 0.15 11.94
CA SER A 30 -15.02 -0.06 12.40
C SER A 30 -15.14 -1.19 13.43
N SER A 31 -14.22 -2.16 13.46
CA SER A 31 -14.25 -3.26 14.43
C SER A 31 -14.07 -2.81 15.88
N PHE A 32 -13.47 -1.64 16.09
CA PHE A 32 -13.32 -1.05 17.41
C PHE A 32 -14.66 -0.62 18.05
N ALA A 33 -15.74 -0.53 17.27
CA ALA A 33 -17.08 -0.27 17.81
C ALA A 33 -17.56 -1.35 18.80
N GLY A 34 -17.01 -2.57 18.71
CA GLY A 34 -17.27 -3.65 19.66
C GLY A 34 -16.60 -3.51 21.03
N ILE A 35 -15.78 -2.47 21.23
CA ILE A 35 -15.02 -2.22 22.46
C ILE A 35 -15.55 -0.96 23.12
N ALA A 36 -16.08 -1.07 24.32
CA ALA A 36 -16.74 0.04 25.02
C ALA A 36 -15.85 1.30 25.15
N GLU A 37 -14.53 1.12 25.29
CA GLU A 37 -13.57 2.22 25.40
C GLU A 37 -13.50 3.07 24.11
N TYR A 38 -13.72 2.46 22.92
CA TYR A 38 -13.50 3.07 21.63
C TYR A 38 -14.78 3.30 20.82
N ALA A 39 -15.91 2.75 21.27
CA ALA A 39 -17.17 2.77 20.51
C ALA A 39 -17.61 4.19 20.09
N ASP A 40 -17.45 5.16 20.97
CA ASP A 40 -17.84 6.56 20.74
C ASP A 40 -16.68 7.44 20.23
N SER A 41 -15.53 6.85 19.90
CA SER A 41 -14.39 7.61 19.38
C SER A 41 -14.70 8.19 18.00
N PHE A 42 -14.13 9.37 17.69
CA PHE A 42 -14.28 10.02 16.39
C PHE A 42 -13.86 9.12 15.23
N ALA A 43 -12.77 8.38 15.38
CA ALA A 43 -12.25 7.49 14.35
C ALA A 43 -13.22 6.36 14.00
N VAL A 44 -13.88 5.78 15.00
CA VAL A 44 -14.86 4.70 14.82
C VAL A 44 -16.17 5.25 14.24
N ALA A 45 -16.70 6.33 14.84
CA ALA A 45 -17.92 6.98 14.37
C ALA A 45 -17.81 7.52 12.94
N HIS A 46 -16.61 7.91 12.52
CA HIS A 46 -16.35 8.56 11.23
C HIS A 46 -15.20 7.92 10.45
N ALA A 47 -15.13 6.59 10.42
CA ALA A 47 -14.06 5.85 9.74
C ALA A 47 -13.88 6.27 8.26
N ASN A 48 -14.97 6.57 7.56
CA ASN A 48 -14.91 7.03 6.17
C ASN A 48 -14.27 8.43 6.04
N ILE A 49 -14.49 9.34 7.00
CA ILE A 49 -13.83 10.65 7.03
C ILE A 49 -12.34 10.46 7.24
N LEU A 50 -11.95 9.59 8.16
CA LEU A 50 -10.55 9.27 8.39
C LEU A 50 -9.89 8.69 7.13
N ILE A 51 -10.55 7.75 6.46
CA ILE A 51 -10.05 7.16 5.20
C ILE A 51 -9.94 8.20 4.08
N SER A 52 -10.85 9.19 4.01
CA SER A 52 -10.77 10.24 2.99
C SER A 52 -9.51 11.12 3.10
N LEU A 53 -8.84 11.15 4.26
CA LEU A 53 -7.51 11.75 4.39
C LEU A 53 -6.48 11.10 3.47
N SER A 54 -6.63 9.82 3.14
CA SER A 54 -5.77 9.15 2.16
C SER A 54 -5.90 9.78 0.78
N GLN A 55 -7.09 10.12 0.35
CA GLN A 55 -7.37 10.76 -0.94
C GLN A 55 -6.83 12.20 -1.00
N ILE A 56 -6.91 12.92 0.10
CA ILE A 56 -6.28 14.25 0.22
C ILE A 56 -4.76 14.10 0.12
N SER A 57 -4.20 13.11 0.80
CA SER A 57 -2.76 12.82 0.74
C SER A 57 -2.31 12.46 -0.69
N GLU A 58 -3.06 11.64 -1.42
CA GLU A 58 -2.78 11.34 -2.84
C GLU A 58 -2.65 12.62 -3.65
N THR A 59 -3.64 13.51 -3.55
CA THR A 59 -3.64 14.77 -4.29
C THR A 59 -2.40 15.63 -3.99
N LEU A 60 -1.99 15.71 -2.74
CA LEU A 60 -0.79 16.46 -2.34
C LEU A 60 0.50 15.75 -2.76
N CYS A 61 0.56 14.43 -2.65
CA CYS A 61 1.73 13.64 -2.99
C CYS A 61 2.05 13.69 -4.50
N ILE A 62 1.02 13.73 -5.36
CA ILE A 62 1.22 13.89 -6.81
C ILE A 62 2.07 15.14 -7.13
N LEU A 63 1.87 16.23 -6.40
CA LEU A 63 2.64 17.47 -6.61
C LEU A 63 4.12 17.33 -6.23
N LEU A 64 4.46 16.39 -5.33
CA LEU A 64 5.83 16.15 -4.89
C LEU A 64 6.60 15.22 -5.82
N ILE A 65 5.91 14.41 -6.63
CA ILE A 65 6.52 13.38 -7.47
C ILE A 65 7.57 13.94 -8.46
N PRO A 66 7.33 15.03 -9.21
CA PRO A 66 8.33 15.57 -10.12
C PRO A 66 9.63 15.96 -9.41
N PHE A 67 9.53 16.53 -8.21
CA PHE A 67 10.69 16.89 -7.39
C PHE A 67 11.44 15.63 -6.94
N CYS A 68 10.72 14.62 -6.45
CA CYS A 68 11.32 13.36 -5.99
C CYS A 68 11.97 12.59 -7.14
N LEU A 69 11.33 12.53 -8.30
CA LEU A 69 11.88 11.86 -9.49
C LEU A 69 13.17 12.53 -9.96
N LYS A 70 13.19 13.86 -10.01
CA LYS A 70 14.41 14.61 -10.40
C LYS A 70 15.56 14.39 -9.43
N ARG A 71 15.26 14.29 -8.12
CA ARG A 71 16.29 14.16 -7.06
C ARG A 71 16.77 12.72 -6.88
N PHE A 72 15.85 11.77 -6.80
CA PHE A 72 16.14 10.38 -6.42
C PHE A 72 16.12 9.41 -7.59
N GLY A 73 15.42 9.74 -8.68
CA GLY A 73 15.23 8.86 -9.83
C GLY A 73 14.15 7.80 -9.62
N ILE A 74 13.72 7.18 -10.72
CA ILE A 74 12.56 6.29 -10.79
C ILE A 74 12.65 5.13 -9.77
N LYS A 75 13.78 4.39 -9.74
CA LYS A 75 13.95 3.24 -8.83
C LYS A 75 13.79 3.63 -7.36
N ASN A 76 14.44 4.72 -6.94
CA ASN A 76 14.40 5.11 -5.53
C ASN A 76 13.03 5.66 -5.12
N VAL A 77 12.32 6.32 -6.03
CA VAL A 77 10.94 6.77 -5.80
C VAL A 77 10.00 5.57 -5.65
N MET A 78 10.16 4.52 -6.47
CA MET A 78 9.43 3.25 -6.28
C MET A 78 9.76 2.59 -4.94
N LEU A 79 11.03 2.59 -4.51
CA LEU A 79 11.44 2.05 -3.21
C LEU A 79 10.84 2.83 -2.05
N ILE A 80 10.81 4.16 -2.12
CA ILE A 80 10.15 5.00 -1.13
C ILE A 80 8.67 4.60 -1.00
N ALA A 81 7.98 4.39 -2.12
CA ALA A 81 6.60 3.91 -2.13
C ALA A 81 6.43 2.54 -1.45
N MET A 82 7.33 1.60 -1.75
CA MET A 82 7.29 0.27 -1.13
C MET A 82 7.50 0.32 0.38
N PHE A 83 8.45 1.12 0.87
CA PHE A 83 8.64 1.34 2.30
C PHE A 83 7.48 2.10 2.94
N ALA A 84 6.82 2.98 2.20
CA ALA A 84 5.60 3.65 2.68
C ALA A 84 4.46 2.65 2.96
N TRP A 85 4.34 1.56 2.20
CA TRP A 85 3.41 0.46 2.52
C TRP A 85 3.75 -0.23 3.84
N VAL A 86 5.04 -0.45 4.12
CA VAL A 86 5.49 -1.01 5.41
C VAL A 86 5.07 -0.11 6.57
N LEU A 87 5.31 1.21 6.44
CA LEU A 87 4.91 2.18 7.46
C LEU A 87 3.40 2.25 7.62
N ARG A 88 2.64 2.25 6.52
CA ARG A 88 1.18 2.27 6.57
C ARG A 88 0.61 1.11 7.38
N PHE A 89 1.04 -0.10 7.09
CA PHE A 89 0.57 -1.28 7.81
C PHE A 89 1.11 -1.34 9.25
N GLY A 90 2.35 -0.91 9.47
CA GLY A 90 2.93 -0.78 10.80
C GLY A 90 2.17 0.22 11.69
N PHE A 91 1.75 1.35 11.15
CA PHE A 91 0.93 2.33 11.87
C PHE A 91 -0.45 1.78 12.21
N PHE A 92 -1.06 0.96 11.36
CA PHE A 92 -2.30 0.26 11.70
C PHE A 92 -2.09 -0.79 12.77
N ALA A 93 -0.96 -1.50 12.76
CA ALA A 93 -0.66 -2.52 13.76
C ALA A 93 -0.52 -1.93 15.18
N VAL A 94 0.09 -0.75 15.31
CA VAL A 94 0.39 -0.12 16.60
C VAL A 94 -0.69 0.90 17.02
N GLY A 95 -1.44 1.45 16.06
CA GLY A 95 -2.44 2.48 16.29
C GLY A 95 -3.71 1.95 16.95
N ASN A 96 -4.45 2.86 17.59
CA ASN A 96 -5.79 2.61 18.13
C ASN A 96 -6.65 3.89 18.04
N PRO A 97 -7.98 3.80 18.15
CA PRO A 97 -8.88 4.97 18.05
C PRO A 97 -8.80 5.95 19.22
N GLY A 98 -8.14 5.58 20.30
CA GLY A 98 -7.91 6.44 21.47
C GLY A 98 -6.63 7.28 21.35
N ASN A 99 -5.71 7.11 22.28
CA ASN A 99 -4.45 7.86 22.32
C ASN A 99 -3.55 7.58 21.11
N GLY A 100 -3.75 6.49 20.39
CA GLY A 100 -3.00 6.10 19.19
C GLY A 100 -3.63 6.54 17.86
N VAL A 101 -4.70 7.34 17.86
CA VAL A 101 -5.41 7.78 16.65
C VAL A 101 -4.51 8.54 15.66
N TRP A 102 -3.50 9.22 16.15
CA TRP A 102 -2.51 9.91 15.33
C TRP A 102 -1.72 8.96 14.40
N LEU A 103 -1.56 7.69 14.80
CA LEU A 103 -0.95 6.67 13.94
C LEU A 103 -1.87 6.29 12.79
N PHE A 104 -3.19 6.25 13.01
CA PHE A 104 -4.14 6.09 11.91
C PHE A 104 -4.07 7.27 10.94
N ILE A 105 -3.98 8.49 11.44
CA ILE A 105 -3.82 9.68 10.59
C ILE A 105 -2.51 9.61 9.79
N LEU A 106 -1.40 9.24 10.42
CA LEU A 106 -0.12 9.04 9.72
C LEU A 106 -0.22 7.95 8.67
N SER A 107 -0.91 6.83 8.96
CA SER A 107 -1.17 5.77 7.99
C SER A 107 -1.92 6.30 6.76
N MET A 108 -2.92 7.18 6.96
CA MET A 108 -3.64 7.80 5.86
C MET A 108 -2.76 8.75 5.03
N ILE A 109 -1.94 9.55 5.69
CA ILE A 109 -1.01 10.48 5.02
C ILE A 109 0.03 9.71 4.18
N VAL A 110 0.60 8.65 4.73
CA VAL A 110 1.62 7.83 4.04
C VAL A 110 1.05 7.11 2.82
N TYR A 111 -0.25 6.89 2.76
CA TYR A 111 -0.91 6.22 1.64
C TYR A 111 -0.67 6.90 0.29
N GLY A 112 -0.72 8.23 0.22
CA GLY A 112 -0.44 8.95 -1.02
C GLY A 112 0.98 8.68 -1.54
N VAL A 113 1.98 8.62 -0.64
CA VAL A 113 3.34 8.24 -1.02
C VAL A 113 3.38 6.77 -1.47
N ALA A 114 2.72 5.88 -0.73
CA ALA A 114 2.74 4.45 -1.02
C ALA A 114 2.11 4.11 -2.38
N PHE A 115 1.02 4.78 -2.74
CA PHE A 115 0.27 4.52 -3.96
C PHE A 115 0.82 5.29 -5.17
N ASP A 116 0.85 6.62 -5.11
CA ASP A 116 1.14 7.45 -6.28
C ASP A 116 2.60 7.40 -6.70
N PHE A 117 3.53 7.34 -5.76
CA PHE A 117 4.95 7.29 -6.08
C PHE A 117 5.29 6.03 -6.88
N PHE A 118 4.69 4.90 -6.57
CA PHE A 118 4.90 3.69 -7.36
C PHE A 118 4.19 3.75 -8.71
N ASN A 119 2.92 4.13 -8.75
CA ASN A 119 2.13 4.12 -9.98
C ASN A 119 2.69 5.08 -11.03
N ILE A 120 3.01 6.31 -10.64
CA ILE A 120 3.54 7.31 -11.58
C ILE A 120 4.98 6.97 -12.00
N SER A 121 5.83 6.57 -11.05
CA SER A 121 7.19 6.14 -11.39
C SER A 121 7.21 4.87 -12.24
N GLY A 122 6.29 3.94 -11.99
CA GLY A 122 6.12 2.72 -12.76
C GLY A 122 5.66 3.00 -14.18
N SER A 123 4.68 3.87 -14.35
CA SER A 123 4.23 4.31 -15.66
C SER A 123 5.36 4.98 -16.46
N LEU A 124 6.13 5.87 -15.82
CA LEU A 124 7.30 6.49 -16.44
C LEU A 124 8.40 5.48 -16.79
N PHE A 125 8.60 4.46 -15.95
CA PHE A 125 9.53 3.38 -16.25
C PHE A 125 9.09 2.61 -17.50
N VAL A 126 7.81 2.23 -17.59
CA VAL A 126 7.26 1.56 -18.77
C VAL A 126 7.43 2.42 -20.02
N ASP A 127 7.12 3.71 -19.95
CA ASP A 127 7.26 4.63 -21.09
C ASP A 127 8.70 4.75 -21.59
N LYS A 128 9.66 4.75 -20.68
CA LYS A 128 11.09 4.89 -21.04
C LYS A 128 11.70 3.59 -21.57
N GLU A 129 11.21 2.44 -21.14
CA GLU A 129 11.78 1.12 -21.44
C GLU A 129 11.05 0.39 -22.57
N THR A 130 10.00 0.97 -23.17
CA THR A 130 9.24 0.35 -24.26
C THR A 130 9.21 1.21 -25.51
N ASP A 131 9.27 0.53 -26.67
CA ASP A 131 9.09 1.18 -27.95
C ASP A 131 7.69 1.75 -28.12
N MET A 132 7.58 2.83 -28.88
CA MET A 132 6.30 3.54 -29.11
C MET A 132 5.18 2.62 -29.60
N ASN A 133 5.50 1.61 -30.41
CA ASN A 133 4.51 0.69 -31.00
C ASN A 133 3.82 -0.22 -30.00
N ILE A 134 4.48 -0.53 -28.87
CA ILE A 134 3.97 -1.46 -27.85
C ILE A 134 3.73 -0.78 -26.51
N ARG A 135 3.99 0.51 -26.39
CA ARG A 135 3.91 1.28 -25.14
C ARG A 135 2.54 1.20 -24.49
N SER A 136 1.47 1.40 -25.26
CA SER A 136 0.10 1.31 -24.73
C SER A 136 -0.24 -0.06 -24.21
N SER A 137 0.22 -1.12 -24.90
CA SER A 137 0.04 -2.51 -24.45
C SER A 137 0.84 -2.79 -23.16
N ALA A 138 2.05 -2.25 -23.05
CA ALA A 138 2.88 -2.39 -21.85
C ALA A 138 2.27 -1.64 -20.64
N GLN A 139 1.69 -0.45 -20.85
CA GLN A 139 0.93 0.27 -19.82
C GLN A 139 -0.32 -0.51 -19.41
N GLY A 140 -1.06 -1.06 -20.37
CA GLY A 140 -2.21 -1.93 -20.07
C GLY A 140 -1.80 -3.16 -19.25
N LEU A 141 -0.67 -3.79 -19.58
CA LEU A 141 -0.12 -4.91 -18.80
C LEU A 141 0.29 -4.47 -17.39
N PHE A 142 0.90 -3.31 -17.22
CA PHE A 142 1.22 -2.77 -15.90
C PHE A 142 -0.03 -2.63 -15.02
N ILE A 143 -1.10 -2.03 -15.55
CA ILE A 143 -2.37 -1.88 -14.84
C ILE A 143 -3.00 -3.25 -14.54
N MET A 144 -2.94 -4.20 -15.49
CA MET A 144 -3.46 -5.54 -15.29
C MET A 144 -2.68 -6.31 -14.21
N MET A 145 -1.36 -6.16 -14.14
CA MET A 145 -0.55 -6.78 -13.10
C MET A 145 -0.85 -6.21 -11.71
N THR A 146 -1.05 -4.89 -11.58
CA THR A 146 -1.37 -4.25 -10.30
C THR A 146 -2.84 -4.47 -9.91
N ASN A 147 -3.78 -4.00 -10.74
CA ASN A 147 -5.20 -3.93 -10.41
C ASN A 147 -6.01 -5.16 -10.85
N GLY A 148 -5.43 -6.04 -11.66
CA GLY A 148 -6.00 -7.33 -12.05
C GLY A 148 -5.44 -8.46 -11.19
N PHE A 149 -4.30 -9.01 -11.58
CA PHE A 149 -3.70 -10.15 -10.89
C PHE A 149 -3.32 -9.83 -9.44
N GLY A 150 -2.67 -8.69 -9.19
CA GLY A 150 -2.31 -8.26 -7.85
C GLY A 150 -3.54 -8.09 -6.95
N ALA A 151 -4.59 -7.48 -7.48
CA ALA A 151 -5.86 -7.32 -6.77
C ALA A 151 -6.50 -8.67 -6.43
N THR A 152 -6.55 -9.60 -7.38
CA THR A 152 -7.16 -10.93 -7.17
C THR A 152 -6.40 -11.71 -6.11
N VAL A 153 -5.07 -11.82 -6.25
CA VAL A 153 -4.21 -12.51 -5.28
C VAL A 153 -4.30 -11.82 -3.92
N GLY A 154 -4.27 -10.49 -3.89
CA GLY A 154 -4.36 -9.69 -2.68
C GLY A 154 -5.68 -9.90 -1.92
N THR A 155 -6.80 -9.86 -2.63
CA THR A 155 -8.12 -10.08 -2.03
C THR A 155 -8.22 -11.47 -1.42
N LEU A 156 -7.87 -12.52 -2.18
CA LEU A 156 -7.99 -13.91 -1.72
C LEU A 156 -7.04 -14.22 -0.56
N SER A 157 -5.78 -13.80 -0.64
CA SER A 157 -4.80 -14.04 0.40
C SER A 157 -5.10 -13.25 1.68
N ALA A 158 -5.47 -11.98 1.56
CA ALA A 158 -5.85 -11.16 2.70
C ALA A 158 -7.11 -11.71 3.40
N GLN A 159 -8.12 -12.13 2.64
CA GLN A 159 -9.31 -12.76 3.19
C GLN A 159 -8.98 -14.04 3.96
N ALA A 160 -8.12 -14.90 3.41
CA ALA A 160 -7.71 -16.12 4.10
C ALA A 160 -7.00 -15.81 5.44
N VAL A 161 -6.07 -14.84 5.45
CA VAL A 161 -5.36 -14.43 6.66
C VAL A 161 -6.31 -13.81 7.69
N VAL A 162 -7.17 -12.88 7.28
CA VAL A 162 -8.12 -12.21 8.19
C VAL A 162 -9.12 -13.20 8.76
N ASN A 163 -9.66 -14.10 7.95
CA ASN A 163 -10.57 -15.14 8.43
C ASN A 163 -9.91 -16.05 9.48
N ALA A 164 -8.66 -16.46 9.23
CA ALA A 164 -7.93 -17.36 10.13
C ALA A 164 -7.50 -16.69 11.43
N VAL A 165 -7.17 -15.41 11.42
CA VAL A 165 -6.53 -14.71 12.54
C VAL A 165 -7.51 -13.82 13.31
N VAL A 166 -8.47 -13.21 12.63
CA VAL A 166 -9.43 -12.26 13.22
C VAL A 166 -10.80 -12.93 13.44
N TYR A 167 -11.46 -13.32 12.33
CA TYR A 167 -12.84 -13.78 12.38
C TYR A 167 -13.02 -15.18 12.95
N SER A 168 -11.93 -15.90 13.19
CA SER A 168 -11.93 -17.13 13.98
C SER A 168 -12.05 -16.90 15.49
N LYS A 169 -12.01 -15.65 15.95
CA LYS A 169 -12.08 -15.29 17.38
C LYS A 169 -13.48 -14.91 17.81
N ASP A 170 -13.89 -15.38 18.99
CA ASP A 170 -15.27 -15.25 19.48
C ASP A 170 -15.57 -13.90 20.17
N THR A 171 -14.55 -13.16 20.57
CA THR A 171 -14.72 -11.91 21.31
C THR A 171 -14.12 -10.71 20.60
N PRO A 172 -14.73 -9.51 20.71
CA PRO A 172 -14.19 -8.29 20.10
C PRO A 172 -12.74 -7.98 20.52
N MET A 173 -12.40 -8.23 21.78
CA MET A 173 -11.05 -8.03 22.29
C MET A 173 -10.03 -8.99 21.64
N ALA A 174 -10.40 -10.26 21.46
CA ALA A 174 -9.55 -11.24 20.80
C ALA A 174 -9.43 -10.96 19.28
N GLN A 175 -10.50 -10.45 18.65
CA GLN A 175 -10.46 -10.00 17.26
C GLN A 175 -9.53 -8.79 17.09
N MET A 176 -9.47 -7.88 18.07
CA MET A 176 -8.55 -6.74 18.03
C MET A 176 -7.09 -7.18 18.09
N ALA A 177 -6.72 -8.10 18.96
CA ALA A 177 -5.39 -8.71 18.97
C ALA A 177 -5.10 -9.46 17.66
N GLY A 178 -6.12 -10.05 17.04
CA GLY A 178 -6.05 -10.63 15.71
C GLY A 178 -5.72 -9.58 14.64
N TRP A 179 -6.36 -8.43 14.66
CA TRP A 179 -6.10 -7.32 13.73
C TRP A 179 -4.66 -6.79 13.86
N GLU A 180 -4.16 -6.60 15.08
CA GLU A 180 -2.76 -6.23 15.30
C GLU A 180 -1.82 -7.22 14.62
N THR A 181 -2.03 -8.53 14.86
CA THR A 181 -1.24 -9.60 14.24
C THR A 181 -1.32 -9.55 12.71
N VAL A 182 -2.49 -9.37 12.14
CA VAL A 182 -2.72 -9.29 10.69
C VAL A 182 -1.97 -8.12 10.08
N TRP A 183 -2.01 -6.94 10.70
CA TRP A 183 -1.28 -5.78 10.19
C TRP A 183 0.24 -5.95 10.28
N TYR A 184 0.76 -6.63 11.30
CA TYR A 184 2.18 -7.02 11.34
C TYR A 184 2.55 -8.00 10.22
N ILE A 185 1.68 -8.98 9.93
CA ILE A 185 1.88 -9.91 8.80
C ILE A 185 1.94 -9.13 7.48
N PHE A 186 1.02 -8.20 7.26
CA PHE A 186 0.99 -7.39 6.05
C PHE A 186 2.19 -6.42 5.95
N ALA A 187 2.61 -5.84 7.07
CA ALA A 187 3.82 -5.02 7.13
C ALA A 187 5.07 -5.86 6.79
N GLY A 188 5.16 -7.07 7.33
CA GLY A 188 6.23 -8.02 7.02
C GLY A 188 6.26 -8.42 5.54
N TYR A 189 5.09 -8.69 4.96
CA TYR A 189 4.95 -8.93 3.52
C TYR A 189 5.50 -7.75 2.68
N ALA A 190 5.03 -6.54 2.98
CA ALA A 190 5.46 -5.33 2.29
C ALA A 190 6.98 -5.09 2.43
N LEU A 191 7.54 -5.37 3.61
CA LEU A 191 8.99 -5.25 3.87
C LEU A 191 9.79 -6.24 3.03
N VAL A 192 9.38 -7.50 2.97
CA VAL A 192 10.02 -8.52 2.13
C VAL A 192 9.99 -8.11 0.66
N VAL A 193 8.86 -7.66 0.17
CA VAL A 193 8.72 -7.18 -1.23
C VAL A 193 9.66 -5.99 -1.48
N ALA A 194 9.73 -5.02 -0.58
CA ALA A 194 10.60 -3.86 -0.70
C ALA A 194 12.09 -4.26 -0.73
N ILE A 195 12.52 -5.15 0.14
CA ILE A 195 13.89 -5.66 0.19
C ILE A 195 14.25 -6.43 -1.10
N LEU A 196 13.38 -7.33 -1.54
CA LEU A 196 13.59 -8.09 -2.77
C LEU A 196 13.65 -7.16 -3.99
N PHE A 197 12.78 -6.16 -4.07
CA PHE A 197 12.86 -5.15 -5.13
C PHE A 197 14.19 -4.40 -5.12
N ALA A 198 14.64 -3.96 -3.95
CA ALA A 198 15.91 -3.24 -3.81
C ALA A 198 17.09 -4.05 -4.34
N LEU A 199 17.11 -5.37 -4.08
CA LEU A 199 18.18 -6.29 -4.44
C LEU A 199 18.12 -6.74 -5.91
N ILE A 200 16.91 -7.06 -6.40
CA ILE A 200 16.71 -7.70 -7.71
C ILE A 200 16.52 -6.67 -8.82
N PHE A 201 15.75 -5.60 -8.57
CA PHE A 201 15.46 -4.60 -9.58
C PHE A 201 16.64 -3.63 -9.73
N ARG A 202 17.41 -3.79 -10.80
CA ARG A 202 18.56 -2.93 -11.13
C ARG A 202 18.17 -1.94 -12.20
N TYR A 203 18.03 -0.67 -11.82
CA TYR A 203 17.79 0.44 -12.73
C TYR A 203 18.68 1.62 -12.38
N LYS A 204 19.45 2.12 -13.36
CA LYS A 204 20.30 3.30 -13.18
C LYS A 204 19.52 4.54 -13.63
N HIS A 205 19.44 5.54 -12.78
CA HIS A 205 18.87 6.82 -13.14
C HIS A 205 19.83 7.54 -14.10
N VAL A 206 19.38 7.79 -15.32
CA VAL A 206 20.07 8.68 -16.27
C VAL A 206 19.55 10.09 -15.99
N LYS A 207 20.38 10.94 -15.42
CA LYS A 207 20.03 12.37 -15.26
C LYS A 207 19.90 12.97 -16.67
N GLU A 208 18.70 13.34 -17.02
CA GLU A 208 18.50 14.23 -18.18
C GLU A 208 19.17 15.59 -17.84
N LYS A 209 20.05 16.04 -18.76
CA LYS A 209 20.76 17.33 -18.64
C LYS A 209 19.80 18.49 -18.84
#